data_e84a1a0b4a076ff757ff69c2fbea8211
#
_entry.id   e84a1a0b4a076ff757ff69c2fbea8211
#
_cell.length_a   1.000
_cell.length_b   1.000
_cell.length_c   1.000
_cell.angle_alpha   90.00
_cell.angle_beta   90.00
_cell.angle_gamma   90.00
#
_symmetry.space_group_name_H-M   'P 1'
#
loop_
_entity.id
_entity.type
_entity.pdbx_description
1 polymer ?
#
loop_
_entity_poly.entity_id
_entity_poly.type
_entity_poly.pdbx_seq_one_letter_code
_entity_poly.pdbx_strand_id
1 'polypeptide(L)'
;MGELVVIERGGSPRPIDEYITDDTNGLNWVKIGDAPSLGRYISKTSEKIKPEGLSKTRQVHPGDLILSNSMSFGRPYIMAIEGCIHDGWLLIRDEPKSFDPMYLCHMLGTPKMLNQYRMLASGSTVNNLNKELVSNASFFMPCKSEQKVIGQFFNHLDDLITLHQRKRQWLKWLDEGGEGTHHDIDILVFKFADDMKISVLCGVHACMTKSLGHTGNRYAGKQQQRGMGVP
;
A
#
# COMPACT_ATOMS: atom_id res chain seq x y z
N MET A 1 16.42 -18.37 -4.51
CA MET A 1 16.15 -17.21 -3.65
C MET A 1 16.53 -17.48 -2.20
N GLY A 2 16.30 -18.64 -1.67
CA GLY A 2 16.64 -19.02 -0.28
C GLY A 2 18.12 -18.97 0.10
N GLU A 3 19.02 -18.82 -0.85
CA GLU A 3 20.44 -18.59 -0.60
C GLU A 3 20.77 -17.13 -0.24
N LEU A 4 19.86 -16.21 -0.52
CA LEU A 4 20.08 -14.77 -0.38
C LEU A 4 19.25 -14.15 0.73
N VAL A 5 18.14 -14.78 1.12
CA VAL A 5 17.21 -14.26 2.13
C VAL A 5 16.71 -15.36 3.06
N VAL A 6 16.42 -15.01 4.30
CA VAL A 6 15.71 -15.89 5.24
C VAL A 6 14.22 -15.84 4.94
N ILE A 7 13.60 -17.02 4.78
CA ILE A 7 12.16 -17.13 4.54
C ILE A 7 11.54 -17.91 5.68
N GLU A 8 10.57 -17.32 6.36
CA GLU A 8 9.84 -17.94 7.46
C GLU A 8 8.33 -17.81 7.26
N ARG A 9 7.59 -18.81 7.70
CA ARG A 9 6.13 -18.73 7.73
C ARG A 9 5.69 -18.04 9.01
N GLY A 10 4.72 -17.16 8.92
CA GLY A 10 3.99 -16.63 10.06
C GLY A 10 3.29 -17.73 10.85
N GLY A 11 2.72 -17.39 11.97
CA GLY A 11 2.01 -18.34 12.83
C GLY A 11 0.82 -17.69 13.50
N SER A 12 -0.14 -18.51 13.93
CA SER A 12 -1.33 -18.05 14.65
C SER A 12 -1.38 -18.75 16.02
N PRO A 13 -1.31 -17.99 17.12
CA PRO A 13 -1.56 -18.56 18.46
C PRO A 13 -2.91 -19.28 18.50
N ARG A 14 -2.98 -20.40 19.21
CA ARG A 14 -4.22 -21.20 19.31
C ARG A 14 -4.52 -21.48 20.79
N PRO A 15 -5.80 -21.38 21.21
CA PRO A 15 -6.92 -20.73 20.50
C PRO A 15 -6.71 -19.23 20.39
N ILE A 16 -7.05 -18.62 19.26
CA ILE A 16 -6.70 -17.20 18.98
C ILE A 16 -7.43 -16.23 19.91
N ASP A 17 -8.68 -16.54 20.27
CA ASP A 17 -9.53 -15.68 21.12
C ASP A 17 -8.93 -15.43 22.51
N GLU A 18 -8.09 -16.33 23.01
CA GLU A 18 -7.37 -16.13 24.28
C GLU A 18 -6.23 -15.12 24.18
N TYR A 19 -5.75 -14.89 22.94
CA TYR A 19 -4.61 -14.03 22.67
C TYR A 19 -5.00 -12.65 22.15
N ILE A 20 -6.19 -12.49 21.56
CA ILE A 20 -6.67 -11.16 21.12
C ILE A 20 -6.78 -10.24 22.34
N THR A 21 -6.37 -8.98 22.16
CA THR A 21 -6.40 -7.97 23.22
C THR A 21 -6.58 -6.55 22.63
N ASP A 22 -7.28 -5.72 23.39
CA ASP A 22 -7.38 -4.28 23.13
C ASP A 22 -6.37 -3.46 23.93
N ASP A 23 -5.47 -4.13 24.69
CA ASP A 23 -4.44 -3.47 25.48
C ASP A 23 -3.53 -2.63 24.57
N THR A 24 -3.18 -1.44 25.05
CA THR A 24 -2.24 -0.54 24.37
C THR A 24 -0.88 -1.17 24.17
N ASN A 25 -0.43 -2.02 25.11
CA ASN A 25 0.83 -2.78 25.07
C ASN A 25 0.75 -4.06 24.22
N GLY A 26 -0.42 -4.37 23.64
CA GLY A 26 -0.58 -5.50 22.74
C GLY A 26 0.25 -5.34 21.46
N LEU A 27 0.74 -6.47 20.93
CA LEU A 27 1.50 -6.53 19.69
C LEU A 27 0.55 -6.42 18.47
N ASN A 28 0.87 -5.60 17.50
CA ASN A 28 0.11 -5.52 16.26
C ASN A 28 0.03 -6.89 15.59
N TRP A 29 -1.18 -7.36 15.31
CA TRP A 29 -1.45 -8.66 14.68
C TRP A 29 -1.80 -8.47 13.22
N VAL A 30 -0.86 -8.80 12.32
CA VAL A 30 -0.98 -8.55 10.88
C VAL A 30 -1.70 -9.71 10.21
N LYS A 31 -2.97 -9.49 9.85
CA LYS A 31 -3.79 -10.42 9.08
C LYS A 31 -3.76 -10.08 7.58
N ILE A 32 -4.21 -11.00 6.73
CA ILE A 32 -4.31 -10.74 5.27
C ILE A 32 -5.25 -9.56 4.97
N GLY A 33 -6.31 -9.37 5.77
CA GLY A 33 -7.25 -8.27 5.63
C GLY A 33 -6.68 -6.88 5.95
N ASP A 34 -5.55 -6.80 6.65
CA ASP A 34 -4.88 -5.53 6.96
C ASP A 34 -4.03 -5.01 5.79
N ALA A 35 -3.81 -5.85 4.78
CA ALA A 35 -3.08 -5.45 3.59
C ALA A 35 -3.85 -4.38 2.82
N PRO A 36 -3.20 -3.24 2.49
CA PRO A 36 -3.88 -2.18 1.78
C PRO A 36 -4.25 -2.62 0.36
N SER A 37 -5.42 -2.18 -0.12
CA SER A 37 -5.81 -2.36 -1.53
C SER A 37 -4.91 -1.56 -2.48
N LEU A 38 -4.43 -0.41 -2.02
CA LEU A 38 -3.53 0.50 -2.71
C LEU A 38 -2.23 0.67 -1.94
N GLY A 39 -1.11 0.75 -2.68
CA GLY A 39 0.21 0.88 -2.08
C GLY A 39 0.81 -0.46 -1.62
N ARG A 40 1.98 -0.36 -0.99
CA ARG A 40 2.80 -1.52 -0.62
C ARG A 40 3.19 -1.59 0.85
N TYR A 41 2.77 -0.61 1.64
CA TYR A 41 3.13 -0.54 3.04
C TYR A 41 1.97 -0.93 3.95
N ILE A 42 2.22 -1.85 4.88
CA ILE A 42 1.30 -2.15 5.98
C ILE A 42 1.66 -1.25 7.15
N SER A 43 0.81 -0.25 7.41
CA SER A 43 1.03 0.79 8.42
C SER A 43 0.07 0.71 9.61
N LYS A 44 -0.89 -0.19 9.59
CA LYS A 44 -1.87 -0.39 10.67
C LYS A 44 -2.41 -1.81 10.64
N THR A 45 -2.91 -2.27 11.78
CA THR A 45 -3.60 -3.55 11.93
C THR A 45 -4.98 -3.32 12.54
N SER A 46 -5.88 -4.23 12.29
CA SER A 46 -7.23 -4.23 12.87
C SER A 46 -7.28 -4.81 14.28
N GLU A 47 -6.30 -5.63 14.64
CA GLU A 47 -6.26 -6.35 15.91
C GLU A 47 -4.86 -6.35 16.50
N LYS A 48 -4.79 -6.62 17.80
CA LYS A 48 -3.55 -6.88 18.54
C LYS A 48 -3.63 -8.21 19.27
N ILE A 49 -2.47 -8.79 19.57
CA ILE A 49 -2.37 -9.97 20.43
C ILE A 49 -1.52 -9.68 21.67
N LYS A 50 -1.77 -10.44 22.72
CA LYS A 50 -0.97 -10.41 23.94
C LYS A 50 0.49 -10.78 23.66
N PRO A 51 1.48 -10.19 24.37
CA PRO A 51 2.89 -10.49 24.18
C PRO A 51 3.25 -11.98 24.31
N GLU A 52 2.51 -12.74 25.11
CA GLU A 52 2.71 -14.19 25.31
C GLU A 52 2.48 -14.99 24.02
N GLY A 53 1.71 -14.43 23.09
CA GLY A 53 1.46 -15.02 21.76
C GLY A 53 2.68 -14.95 20.83
N LEU A 54 3.68 -14.10 21.10
CA LEU A 54 4.80 -13.86 20.20
C LEU A 54 5.59 -15.14 19.88
N SER A 55 5.77 -16.03 20.82
CA SER A 55 6.49 -17.29 20.60
C SER A 55 5.82 -18.22 19.60
N LYS A 56 4.54 -18.03 19.33
CA LYS A 56 3.72 -18.84 18.40
C LYS A 56 3.54 -18.19 17.02
N THR A 57 4.15 -17.05 16.78
CA THR A 57 4.09 -16.31 15.52
C THR A 57 5.49 -15.90 15.05
N ARG A 58 5.60 -14.95 14.13
CA ARG A 58 6.88 -14.35 13.71
C ARG A 58 6.80 -12.85 13.89
N GLN A 59 7.77 -12.30 14.61
CA GLN A 59 7.93 -10.86 14.77
C GLN A 59 8.43 -10.24 13.48
N VAL A 60 7.89 -9.08 13.14
CA VAL A 60 8.27 -8.24 12.00
C VAL A 60 8.55 -6.82 12.46
N HIS A 61 9.47 -6.18 11.76
CA HIS A 61 9.93 -4.82 12.04
C HIS A 61 9.71 -3.94 10.79
N PRO A 62 9.70 -2.61 10.95
CA PRO A 62 9.68 -1.70 9.80
C PRO A 62 10.81 -2.01 8.81
N GLY A 63 10.45 -2.14 7.54
CA GLY A 63 11.37 -2.53 6.46
C GLY A 63 11.38 -4.03 6.14
N ASP A 64 10.87 -4.89 7.01
CA ASP A 64 10.70 -6.31 6.67
C ASP A 64 9.71 -6.46 5.52
N LEU A 65 9.98 -7.42 4.63
CA LEU A 65 9.10 -7.73 3.52
C LEU A 65 8.28 -8.98 3.86
N ILE A 66 6.97 -8.91 3.61
CA ILE A 66 6.08 -10.06 3.76
C ILE A 66 5.37 -10.36 2.45
N LEU A 67 5.10 -11.65 2.22
CA LEU A 67 4.50 -12.16 1.00
C LEU A 67 3.25 -12.97 1.36
N SER A 68 2.11 -12.67 0.73
CA SER A 68 0.88 -13.41 1.00
C SER A 68 0.98 -14.84 0.43
N ASN A 69 0.66 -15.83 1.25
CA ASN A 69 0.74 -17.24 0.87
C ASN A 69 -0.58 -17.83 0.34
N SER A 70 -1.70 -17.17 0.65
CA SER A 70 -3.06 -17.58 0.28
C SER A 70 -3.86 -16.39 -0.26
N MET A 71 -5.16 -16.44 -0.40
CA MET A 71 -6.08 -15.38 -0.85
C MET A 71 -5.53 -14.43 -1.94
N SER A 72 -4.56 -13.57 -1.59
CA SER A 72 -3.85 -12.66 -2.51
C SER A 72 -2.51 -13.26 -2.96
N PHE A 73 -2.49 -14.52 -3.38
CA PHE A 73 -1.35 -15.37 -3.68
C PHE A 73 -0.14 -14.63 -4.27
N GLY A 74 0.95 -14.61 -3.52
CA GLY A 74 2.24 -14.04 -3.97
C GLY A 74 2.29 -12.52 -4.02
N ARG A 75 1.38 -11.79 -3.36
CA ARG A 75 1.45 -10.33 -3.30
C ARG A 75 2.38 -9.87 -2.18
N PRO A 76 3.43 -9.09 -2.50
CA PRO A 76 4.41 -8.61 -1.52
C PRO A 76 3.99 -7.28 -0.91
N TYR A 77 4.39 -7.07 0.36
CA TYR A 77 4.23 -5.84 1.12
C TYR A 77 5.45 -5.57 1.99
N ILE A 78 5.66 -4.31 2.35
CA ILE A 78 6.70 -3.87 3.27
C ILE A 78 6.03 -3.45 4.58
N MET A 79 6.57 -3.89 5.69
CA MET A 79 6.11 -3.48 7.01
C MET A 79 6.53 -2.04 7.31
N ALA A 80 5.58 -1.20 7.70
CA ALA A 80 5.85 0.16 8.20
C ALA A 80 5.76 0.26 9.73
N ILE A 81 5.31 -0.80 10.39
CA ILE A 81 5.12 -0.90 11.84
C ILE A 81 5.73 -2.18 12.38
N GLU A 82 6.04 -2.18 13.68
CA GLU A 82 6.35 -3.41 14.40
C GLU A 82 5.09 -4.23 14.66
N GLY A 83 5.23 -5.55 14.67
CA GLY A 83 4.13 -6.46 14.95
C GLY A 83 4.54 -7.93 14.81
N CYS A 84 3.55 -8.75 14.64
CA CYS A 84 3.70 -10.18 14.36
C CYS A 84 2.69 -10.62 13.30
N ILE A 85 3.05 -11.61 12.50
CA ILE A 85 2.32 -11.99 11.30
C ILE A 85 1.57 -13.31 11.45
N HIS A 86 0.32 -13.30 10.95
CA HIS A 86 -0.54 -14.45 10.81
C HIS A 86 0.07 -15.51 9.87
N ASP A 87 -0.34 -16.76 9.99
CA ASP A 87 0.13 -17.90 9.18
C ASP A 87 -0.23 -17.81 7.67
N GLY A 88 -1.01 -16.82 7.28
CA GLY A 88 -1.25 -16.42 5.89
C GLY A 88 -0.09 -15.67 5.22
N TRP A 89 0.98 -15.36 5.97
CA TRP A 89 2.13 -14.63 5.48
C TRP A 89 3.41 -15.46 5.49
N LEU A 90 4.29 -15.15 4.54
CA LEU A 90 5.72 -15.51 4.57
C LEU A 90 6.53 -14.24 4.84
N LEU A 91 7.37 -14.25 5.87
CA LEU A 91 8.38 -13.24 6.11
C LEU A 91 9.56 -13.50 5.18
N ILE A 92 10.05 -12.45 4.54
CA ILE A 92 11.27 -12.48 3.70
C ILE A 92 12.23 -11.44 4.28
N ARG A 93 13.28 -11.89 4.94
CA ARG A 93 14.26 -11.04 5.61
C ARG A 93 15.60 -11.12 4.89
N ASP A 94 16.05 -9.98 4.40
CA ASP A 94 17.35 -9.80 3.75
C ASP A 94 18.41 -9.38 4.77
N GLU A 95 18.87 -10.34 5.56
CA GLU A 95 19.90 -10.09 6.60
C GLU A 95 21.21 -9.52 6.03
N PRO A 96 21.74 -10.04 4.89
CA PRO A 96 22.93 -9.48 4.26
C PRO A 96 22.75 -8.11 3.64
N LYS A 97 21.51 -7.59 3.58
CA LYS A 97 21.14 -6.35 2.88
C LYS A 97 21.56 -6.34 1.41
N SER A 98 21.40 -7.47 0.75
CA SER A 98 21.74 -7.69 -0.67
C SER A 98 20.77 -6.98 -1.60
N PHE A 99 19.55 -6.69 -1.14
CA PHE A 99 18.50 -6.07 -1.93
C PHE A 99 18.17 -4.65 -1.49
N ASP A 100 17.77 -3.83 -2.46
CA ASP A 100 16.94 -2.67 -2.17
C ASP A 100 15.52 -3.15 -1.84
N PRO A 101 14.90 -2.73 -0.72
CA PRO A 101 13.61 -3.26 -0.30
C PRO A 101 12.48 -3.02 -1.31
N MET A 102 12.48 -1.85 -1.97
CA MET A 102 11.46 -1.52 -2.97
C MET A 102 11.66 -2.35 -4.23
N TYR A 103 12.90 -2.50 -4.70
CA TYR A 103 13.23 -3.40 -5.80
C TYR A 103 12.75 -4.82 -5.50
N LEU A 104 13.10 -5.37 -4.33
CA LEU A 104 12.71 -6.73 -3.95
C LEU A 104 11.20 -6.88 -3.91
N CYS A 105 10.50 -5.91 -3.32
CA CYS A 105 9.04 -5.89 -3.27
C CYS A 105 8.43 -5.93 -4.67
N HIS A 106 8.85 -5.06 -5.58
CA HIS A 106 8.33 -5.03 -6.94
C HIS A 106 8.69 -6.30 -7.72
N MET A 107 9.92 -6.77 -7.60
CA MET A 107 10.41 -7.96 -8.29
C MET A 107 9.59 -9.20 -7.91
N LEU A 108 9.31 -9.41 -6.62
CA LEU A 108 8.54 -10.55 -6.13
C LEU A 108 7.08 -10.53 -6.62
N GLY A 109 6.49 -9.35 -6.84
CA GLY A 109 5.14 -9.17 -7.37
C GLY A 109 5.03 -9.23 -8.89
N THR A 110 6.12 -9.45 -9.62
CA THR A 110 6.08 -9.49 -11.10
C THR A 110 5.29 -10.70 -11.62
N PRO A 111 4.64 -10.60 -12.80
CA PRO A 111 3.99 -11.75 -13.44
C PRO A 111 4.94 -12.94 -13.64
N LYS A 112 6.22 -12.69 -13.90
CA LYS A 112 7.26 -13.73 -14.04
C LYS A 112 7.41 -14.52 -12.73
N MET A 113 7.50 -13.85 -11.59
CA MET A 113 7.60 -14.50 -10.28
C MET A 113 6.32 -15.24 -9.92
N LEU A 114 5.16 -14.60 -10.12
CA LEU A 114 3.86 -15.24 -9.87
C LEU A 114 3.67 -16.52 -10.71
N ASN A 115 4.11 -16.52 -11.96
CA ASN A 115 4.07 -17.72 -12.80
C ASN A 115 5.02 -18.80 -12.29
N GLN A 116 6.23 -18.47 -11.82
CA GLN A 116 7.11 -19.43 -11.18
C GLN A 116 6.45 -20.04 -9.93
N TYR A 117 5.86 -19.24 -9.07
CA TYR A 117 5.16 -19.74 -7.89
C TYR A 117 4.05 -20.72 -8.26
N ARG A 118 3.25 -20.40 -9.29
CA ARG A 118 2.17 -21.28 -9.77
C ARG A 118 2.72 -22.58 -10.35
N MET A 119 3.78 -22.51 -11.16
CA MET A 119 4.42 -23.71 -11.72
C MET A 119 5.00 -24.61 -10.63
N LEU A 120 5.68 -24.04 -9.65
CA LEU A 120 6.24 -24.79 -8.52
C LEU A 120 5.13 -25.35 -7.62
N ALA A 121 3.99 -24.67 -7.50
CA ALA A 121 2.84 -25.14 -6.72
C ALA A 121 1.98 -26.19 -7.46
N SER A 122 2.09 -26.32 -8.77
CA SER A 122 1.23 -27.20 -9.59
C SER A 122 1.34 -28.69 -9.28
N GLY A 123 2.37 -29.11 -8.54
CA GLY A 123 2.52 -30.48 -8.02
C GLY A 123 1.98 -30.69 -6.60
N SER A 124 1.43 -29.65 -5.96
CA SER A 124 0.96 -29.69 -4.58
C SER A 124 -0.57 -29.71 -4.54
N THR A 125 -1.14 -30.52 -3.64
CA THR A 125 -2.60 -30.62 -3.40
C THR A 125 -3.21 -29.35 -2.81
N VAL A 126 -2.39 -28.37 -2.40
CA VAL A 126 -2.82 -27.13 -1.76
C VAL A 126 -2.23 -25.95 -2.52
N ASN A 127 -3.08 -25.09 -3.08
CA ASN A 127 -2.70 -23.86 -3.78
C ASN A 127 -2.17 -22.76 -2.83
N ASN A 128 -1.33 -23.15 -1.87
CA ASN A 128 -0.71 -22.21 -0.94
C ASN A 128 0.78 -22.07 -1.25
N LEU A 129 1.25 -20.84 -1.27
CA LEU A 129 2.67 -20.54 -1.39
C LEU A 129 3.35 -20.91 -0.06
N ASN A 130 4.36 -21.77 -0.14
CA ASN A 130 5.13 -22.17 1.03
C ASN A 130 6.59 -21.70 0.93
N LYS A 131 7.33 -21.87 2.03
CA LYS A 131 8.73 -21.47 2.17
C LYS A 131 9.62 -22.11 1.07
N GLU A 132 9.45 -23.39 0.81
CA GLU A 132 10.27 -24.15 -0.15
C GLU A 132 10.05 -23.65 -1.57
N LEU A 133 8.80 -23.39 -1.96
CA LEU A 133 8.47 -22.86 -3.28
C LEU A 133 9.10 -21.49 -3.52
N VAL A 134 9.04 -20.60 -2.54
CA VAL A 134 9.66 -19.27 -2.65
C VAL A 134 11.18 -19.37 -2.64
N SER A 135 11.76 -20.27 -1.83
CA SER A 135 13.22 -20.49 -1.77
C SER A 135 13.77 -20.97 -3.10
N ASN A 136 13.03 -21.80 -3.82
CA ASN A 136 13.43 -22.37 -5.12
C ASN A 136 13.20 -21.43 -6.31
N ALA A 137 12.53 -20.29 -6.10
CA ALA A 137 12.31 -19.33 -7.17
C ALA A 137 13.64 -18.68 -7.62
N SER A 138 13.81 -18.58 -8.94
CA SER A 138 15.00 -18.01 -9.58
C SER A 138 14.69 -16.66 -10.23
N PHE A 139 15.59 -15.72 -10.12
CA PHE A 139 15.47 -14.41 -10.72
C PHE A 139 16.84 -13.83 -11.08
N PHE A 140 16.85 -12.85 -11.96
CA PHE A 140 18.02 -12.07 -12.27
C PHE A 140 18.17 -10.95 -11.25
N MET A 141 19.36 -10.80 -10.66
CA MET A 141 19.66 -9.77 -9.67
C MET A 141 20.61 -8.74 -10.27
N PRO A 142 20.16 -7.50 -10.53
CA PRO A 142 21.02 -6.42 -10.96
C PRO A 142 21.96 -5.97 -9.83
N CYS A 143 22.93 -5.11 -10.13
CA CYS A 143 23.76 -4.52 -9.09
C CYS A 143 22.94 -3.61 -8.15
N LYS A 144 23.47 -3.37 -6.95
CA LYS A 144 22.72 -2.62 -5.91
C LYS A 144 22.29 -1.22 -6.33
N SER A 145 23.10 -0.54 -7.14
CA SER A 145 22.78 0.79 -7.69
C SER A 145 21.59 0.73 -8.67
N GLU A 146 21.57 -0.27 -9.53
CA GLU A 146 20.45 -0.49 -10.46
C GLU A 146 19.18 -0.87 -9.72
N GLN A 147 19.26 -1.75 -8.72
CA GLN A 147 18.12 -2.10 -7.87
C GLN A 147 17.49 -0.85 -7.26
N LYS A 148 18.32 0.07 -6.73
CA LYS A 148 17.83 1.32 -6.14
C LYS A 148 17.10 2.20 -7.15
N VAL A 149 17.66 2.36 -8.35
CA VAL A 149 17.02 3.15 -9.42
C VAL A 149 15.68 2.52 -9.85
N ILE A 150 15.68 1.20 -10.06
CA ILE A 150 14.47 0.45 -10.45
C ILE A 150 13.40 0.55 -9.33
N GLY A 151 13.80 0.32 -8.08
CA GLY A 151 12.90 0.39 -6.93
C GLY A 151 12.28 1.77 -6.78
N GLN A 152 13.07 2.84 -6.87
CA GLN A 152 12.59 4.22 -6.83
C GLN A 152 11.63 4.54 -7.98
N PHE A 153 11.93 4.11 -9.19
CA PHE A 153 11.07 4.33 -10.35
C PHE A 153 9.69 3.70 -10.16
N PHE A 154 9.63 2.44 -9.75
CA PHE A 154 8.35 1.78 -9.53
C PHE A 154 7.60 2.32 -8.30
N ASN A 155 8.32 2.74 -7.25
CA ASN A 155 7.68 3.42 -6.13
C ASN A 155 6.98 4.71 -6.56
N HIS A 156 7.63 5.54 -7.36
CA HIS A 156 7.00 6.74 -7.91
C HIS A 156 5.76 6.42 -8.77
N LEU A 157 5.79 5.33 -9.54
CA LEU A 157 4.61 4.89 -10.29
C LEU A 157 3.48 4.46 -9.38
N ASP A 158 3.74 3.70 -8.33
CA ASP A 158 2.73 3.29 -7.34
C ASP A 158 2.11 4.52 -6.65
N ASP A 159 2.92 5.53 -6.32
CA ASP A 159 2.45 6.79 -5.74
C ASP A 159 1.53 7.55 -6.69
N LEU A 160 1.91 7.67 -7.97
CA LEU A 160 1.08 8.32 -9.00
C LEU A 160 -0.23 7.58 -9.24
N ILE A 161 -0.20 6.25 -9.29
CA ILE A 161 -1.39 5.40 -9.44
C ILE A 161 -2.31 5.61 -8.24
N THR A 162 -1.76 5.57 -7.02
CA THR A 162 -2.51 5.76 -5.78
C THR A 162 -3.19 7.12 -5.74
N LEU A 163 -2.45 8.18 -6.09
CA LEU A 163 -2.99 9.54 -6.17
C LEU A 163 -4.13 9.65 -7.19
N HIS A 164 -3.93 9.07 -8.37
CA HIS A 164 -4.95 9.09 -9.43
C HIS A 164 -6.22 8.34 -9.01
N GLN A 165 -6.08 7.19 -8.36
CA GLN A 165 -7.21 6.39 -7.88
C GLN A 165 -7.99 7.12 -6.77
N ARG A 166 -7.29 7.75 -5.81
CA ARG A 166 -7.92 8.58 -4.77
C ARG A 166 -8.67 9.78 -5.36
N LYS A 167 -8.06 10.45 -6.36
CA LYS A 167 -8.72 11.54 -7.08
C LYS A 167 -10.01 11.06 -7.76
N ARG A 168 -9.98 9.90 -8.41
CA ARG A 168 -11.19 9.33 -9.06
C ARG A 168 -12.27 8.98 -8.04
N GLN A 169 -11.93 8.40 -6.90
CA GLN A 169 -12.89 8.09 -5.83
C GLN A 169 -13.54 9.35 -5.29
N TRP A 170 -12.75 10.42 -5.11
CA TRP A 170 -13.26 11.71 -4.64
C TRP A 170 -14.19 12.37 -5.66
N LEU A 171 -13.83 12.37 -6.95
CA LEU A 171 -14.70 12.89 -8.01
C LEU A 171 -16.03 12.13 -8.06
N LYS A 172 -15.99 10.81 -7.95
CA LYS A 172 -17.19 9.99 -7.89
C LYS A 172 -18.08 10.33 -6.70
N TRP A 173 -17.50 10.55 -5.53
CA TRP A 173 -18.23 10.97 -4.33
C TRP A 173 -18.92 12.34 -4.51
N LEU A 174 -18.28 13.30 -5.19
CA LEU A 174 -18.91 14.58 -5.56
C LEU A 174 -20.07 14.40 -6.54
N ASP A 175 -19.92 13.56 -7.56
CA ASP A 175 -20.97 13.28 -8.53
C ASP A 175 -22.21 12.61 -7.87
N GLU A 176 -21.99 11.85 -6.80
CA GLU A 176 -23.03 11.19 -6.02
C GLU A 176 -23.74 12.14 -4.99
N GLY A 177 -23.45 13.44 -5.07
CA GLY A 177 -24.08 14.47 -4.21
C GLY A 177 -23.37 14.72 -2.89
N GLY A 178 -22.12 14.31 -2.76
CA GLY A 178 -21.27 14.68 -1.62
C GLY A 178 -21.02 16.19 -1.58
N GLU A 179 -21.30 16.83 -0.45
CA GLU A 179 -21.00 18.25 -0.23
C GLU A 179 -19.52 18.40 0.17
N GLY A 180 -18.70 18.96 -0.72
CA GLY A 180 -17.32 19.30 -0.45
C GLY A 180 -17.03 20.76 -0.75
N THR A 181 -16.33 21.45 0.13
CA THR A 181 -15.89 22.81 -0.10
C THR A 181 -14.55 22.83 -0.85
N HIS A 182 -14.22 23.91 -1.55
CA HIS A 182 -12.89 24.13 -2.14
C HIS A 182 -11.77 23.94 -1.12
N HIS A 183 -12.03 24.29 0.13
CA HIS A 183 -11.10 24.12 1.23
C HIS A 183 -10.79 22.65 1.52
N ASP A 184 -11.76 21.76 1.39
CA ASP A 184 -11.55 20.30 1.58
C ASP A 184 -10.69 19.71 0.47
N ILE A 185 -10.78 20.26 -0.74
CA ILE A 185 -9.92 19.87 -1.88
C ILE A 185 -8.47 20.26 -1.61
N ASP A 186 -8.24 21.49 -1.18
CA ASP A 186 -6.90 22.00 -0.91
C ASP A 186 -6.26 21.22 0.25
N ILE A 187 -6.99 20.96 1.34
CA ILE A 187 -6.51 20.13 2.45
C ILE A 187 -6.17 18.70 1.98
N LEU A 188 -7.03 18.08 1.16
CA LEU A 188 -6.75 16.76 0.60
C LEU A 188 -5.50 16.76 -0.28
N VAL A 189 -5.37 17.73 -1.19
CA VAL A 189 -4.20 17.85 -2.08
C VAL A 189 -2.93 18.11 -1.28
N PHE A 190 -2.95 19.03 -0.29
CA PHE A 190 -1.81 19.30 0.57
C PHE A 190 -1.44 18.12 1.45
N LYS A 191 -2.42 17.46 2.08
CA LYS A 191 -2.18 16.27 2.90
C LYS A 191 -1.62 15.11 2.08
N PHE A 192 -2.07 14.94 0.83
CA PHE A 192 -1.50 13.94 -0.09
C PHE A 192 -0.09 14.29 -0.56
N ALA A 193 0.22 15.57 -0.75
CA ALA A 193 1.56 16.03 -1.10
C ALA A 193 2.54 15.80 0.04
N ASP A 194 2.13 16.06 1.28
CA ASP A 194 2.91 15.81 2.49
C ASP A 194 3.14 14.32 2.75
N ASP A 195 2.08 13.50 2.66
CA ASP A 195 2.18 12.05 2.84
C ASP A 195 3.13 11.41 1.81
N MET A 196 3.21 11.97 0.60
CA MET A 196 4.07 11.50 -0.49
C MET A 196 5.46 12.14 -0.52
N LYS A 197 5.78 13.08 0.40
CA LYS A 197 7.03 13.85 0.37
C LYS A 197 7.35 14.45 -1.01
N ILE A 198 6.33 14.77 -1.79
CA ILE A 198 6.48 15.45 -3.06
C ILE A 198 6.49 16.93 -2.78
N SER A 199 7.59 17.60 -3.10
CA SER A 199 7.63 19.06 -3.13
C SER A 199 6.63 19.53 -4.19
N VAL A 200 5.48 20.02 -3.76
CA VAL A 200 4.52 20.68 -4.65
C VAL A 200 5.19 21.98 -5.10
N LEU A 201 5.86 21.92 -6.25
CA LEU A 201 6.30 23.13 -6.92
C LEU A 201 5.08 24.02 -7.16
N CYS A 202 5.14 25.28 -6.72
CA CYS A 202 4.09 26.32 -6.78
C CYS A 202 3.31 26.43 -8.11
N GLY A 203 3.75 25.79 -9.18
CA GLY A 203 3.12 25.79 -10.49
C GLY A 203 1.76 25.09 -10.58
N VAL A 204 1.49 24.08 -9.77
CA VAL A 204 0.23 23.32 -9.83
C VAL A 204 -0.91 24.10 -9.19
N HIS A 205 -0.61 24.85 -8.12
CA HIS A 205 -1.59 25.71 -7.45
C HIS A 205 -2.07 26.85 -8.37
N ALA A 206 -1.16 27.46 -9.12
CA ALA A 206 -1.50 28.55 -10.05
C ALA A 206 -2.32 28.09 -11.26
N CYS A 207 -2.19 26.82 -11.68
CA CYS A 207 -2.92 26.28 -12.81
C CYS A 207 -4.35 25.87 -12.46
N MET A 208 -4.59 25.34 -11.27
CA MET A 208 -5.93 24.94 -10.81
C MET A 208 -6.81 26.15 -10.44
N THR A 209 -6.24 27.16 -9.79
CA THR A 209 -6.99 28.38 -9.45
C THR A 209 -7.38 29.20 -10.69
N LYS A 210 -6.56 29.21 -11.75
CA LYS A 210 -6.93 29.85 -13.02
C LYS A 210 -8.03 29.12 -13.79
N SER A 211 -8.08 27.82 -13.72
CA SER A 211 -9.12 27.02 -14.40
C SER A 211 -10.51 27.19 -13.75
N LEU A 212 -10.55 27.39 -12.44
CA LEU A 212 -11.82 27.51 -11.68
C LEU A 212 -12.32 28.95 -11.57
N GLY A 213 -11.43 29.95 -11.69
CA GLY A 213 -11.80 31.36 -11.74
C GLY A 213 -12.58 31.77 -13.00
N HIS A 214 -12.53 30.96 -14.07
CA HIS A 214 -13.23 31.29 -15.32
C HIS A 214 -14.67 30.77 -15.37
N THR A 215 -15.09 29.86 -14.49
CA THR A 215 -16.47 29.36 -14.43
C THR A 215 -17.38 30.14 -13.47
N GLY A 216 -16.80 30.85 -12.49
CA GLY A 216 -17.56 31.62 -11.49
C GLY A 216 -18.19 32.92 -12.00
N ASN A 217 -17.74 33.46 -13.15
CA ASN A 217 -18.15 34.78 -13.61
C ASN A 217 -19.22 34.77 -14.72
N ARG A 218 -19.81 33.63 -15.05
CA ARG A 218 -20.87 33.55 -16.08
C ARG A 218 -22.30 33.54 -15.56
N TYR A 219 -22.51 33.55 -14.25
CA TYR A 219 -23.87 33.53 -13.67
C TYR A 219 -24.32 34.82 -12.99
N ALA A 220 -23.43 35.84 -12.87
CA ALA A 220 -23.77 37.11 -12.21
C ALA A 220 -24.29 38.21 -13.17
N GLY A 221 -24.45 37.93 -14.45
CA GLY A 221 -24.73 38.97 -15.48
C GLY A 221 -26.15 39.01 -16.07
N LYS A 222 -27.15 38.34 -15.50
CA LYS A 222 -28.50 38.30 -16.11
C LYS A 222 -29.70 38.61 -15.19
N GLN A 223 -29.53 39.43 -14.16
CA GLN A 223 -30.66 39.92 -13.36
C GLN A 223 -30.56 41.41 -13.02
N GLN A 224 -30.45 42.26 -14.00
CA GLN A 224 -30.78 43.70 -13.84
C GLN A 224 -31.03 44.38 -15.19
N GLN A 225 -32.17 44.11 -15.78
CA GLN A 225 -32.83 45.03 -16.73
C GLN A 225 -34.24 44.55 -16.98
N ARG A 226 -35.15 44.77 -16.05
CA ARG A 226 -36.59 44.98 -16.31
C ARG A 226 -37.15 45.85 -15.18
N GLY A 227 -37.43 47.08 -15.54
CA GLY A 227 -38.21 47.94 -14.67
C GLY A 227 -37.82 49.40 -14.79
N MET A 228 -38.35 50.08 -15.80
CA MET A 228 -38.93 51.41 -15.70
C MET A 228 -39.31 51.85 -17.10
N GLY A 229 -40.58 51.64 -17.40
CA GLY A 229 -41.27 52.39 -18.42
C GLY A 229 -42.33 53.26 -17.73
N VAL A 230 -42.73 54.28 -18.36
CA VAL A 230 -43.98 55.08 -18.30
C VAL A 230 -43.69 56.56 -18.09
N PRO A 231 -44.47 57.41 -18.59
CA PRO A 231 -45.56 57.31 -19.56
C PRO A 231 -45.24 57.91 -20.92
#